data_35802e8b14e8f8ac7144776f6dfb0f3d
#
_entry.id   35802e8b14e8f8ac7144776f6dfb0f3d
#
_cell.length_a   1.000
_cell.length_b   1.000
_cell.length_c   1.000
_cell.angle_alpha   90.00
_cell.angle_beta   90.00
_cell.angle_gamma   90.00
#
_symmetry.space_group_name_H-M   'P 1'
#
loop_
_entity.id
_entity.type
_entity.pdbx_description
1 polymer ?
#
loop_
_entity_poly.entity_id
_entity_poly.type
_entity_poly.pdbx_seq_one_letter_code
_entity_poly.pdbx_strand_id
1 'polypeptide(L)'
;MNSLTKHMSYEWLIGTRYLRSAHRSGFVSFVASMSVIGLALGVAVLIVVLSVLNGFESELRSRMLSVTSHATIQGVDGEIANWRQAQHDASQEPQVVAVVPYIEARGLLANGERVAGTMVRGVLPEEEVKAIGLGSRMREGTLESLEAGKYRIVLGSALATELAVKMGQSVVLMAPEGSATPAGFAPRMRRFTVSGIFDSGMYEFDRGLALTHMTDAAKLYRLGDSVTGLRLALADPFLAPLVVRTVARAISYDGGSYMVSDWTRDHASFFRNIQLTKSMMFFILLILVVVAAINLVATLVMIVKEKQTDIAILRTIGAAPANVLKMFLVQGALIGLVGTMAGALLGWVLALNVTEAIRGIENVFGIKFLDASVYLMSDLPSEVRLGDVLQVTLVALALSALATIYPAWRASRTLPAEALRHE
;
A
#
# COMPACT_ATOMS: atom_id res chain seq x y z
N MET A 1 51.61 7.76 -11.98
CA MET A 1 50.64 8.81 -12.31
C MET A 1 49.86 8.34 -13.53
N ASN A 2 48.62 7.94 -13.33
CA ASN A 2 47.87 6.97 -14.13
C ASN A 2 47.39 7.46 -15.50
N SER A 3 47.35 6.53 -16.45
CA SER A 3 46.93 6.67 -17.86
C SER A 3 45.48 7.09 -18.08
N LEU A 4 44.67 7.24 -17.02
CA LEU A 4 43.25 7.64 -17.07
C LEU A 4 43.02 9.16 -17.24
N THR A 5 44.05 10.00 -17.09
CA THR A 5 43.92 11.46 -17.17
C THR A 5 44.10 12.03 -18.60
N LYS A 6 44.38 11.18 -19.58
CA LYS A 6 44.78 11.63 -20.94
C LYS A 6 43.61 11.97 -21.88
N HIS A 7 42.33 11.69 -21.46
CA HIS A 7 41.11 11.97 -22.24
C HIS A 7 40.05 12.80 -21.52
N MET A 8 40.32 13.27 -20.27
CA MET A 8 39.34 14.13 -19.59
C MET A 8 39.54 15.58 -20.02
N SER A 9 38.47 16.24 -20.46
CA SER A 9 38.50 17.67 -20.79
C SER A 9 38.93 18.46 -19.55
N TYR A 10 39.71 19.55 -19.76
CA TYR A 10 40.24 20.34 -18.63
C TYR A 10 39.16 20.93 -17.74
N GLU A 11 37.95 21.11 -18.26
CA GLU A 11 36.77 21.57 -17.52
C GLU A 11 36.37 20.57 -16.41
N TRP A 12 36.53 19.28 -16.70
CA TRP A 12 36.27 18.22 -15.72
C TRP A 12 37.32 18.20 -14.60
N LEU A 13 38.58 18.37 -14.97
CA LEU A 13 39.70 18.48 -14.01
C LEU A 13 39.53 19.69 -13.07
N ILE A 14 39.16 20.85 -13.62
CA ILE A 14 38.97 22.07 -12.85
C ILE A 14 37.70 21.94 -11.97
N GLY A 15 36.58 21.43 -12.52
CA GLY A 15 35.33 21.22 -11.76
C GLY A 15 35.52 20.31 -10.57
N THR A 16 36.20 19.18 -10.71
CA THR A 16 36.53 18.26 -9.61
C THR A 16 37.54 18.83 -8.62
N ARG A 17 38.49 19.63 -9.09
CA ARG A 17 39.48 20.30 -8.23
C ARG A 17 38.87 21.43 -7.43
N TYR A 18 37.87 22.14 -7.94
CA TYR A 18 37.11 23.14 -7.19
C TYR A 18 36.32 22.52 -6.03
N LEU A 19 35.73 21.34 -6.21
CA LEU A 19 35.15 20.58 -5.11
C LEU A 19 36.18 20.24 -4.00
N ARG A 20 37.41 19.86 -4.41
CA ARG A 20 38.47 19.48 -3.46
C ARG A 20 39.17 20.69 -2.83
N SER A 21 39.26 21.82 -3.54
CA SER A 21 39.86 23.07 -3.04
C SER A 21 38.93 23.87 -2.11
N ALA A 22 37.64 23.62 -2.14
CA ALA A 22 36.66 24.18 -1.20
C ALA A 22 37.01 23.85 0.27
N HIS A 23 37.86 22.83 0.51
CA HIS A 23 38.39 22.52 1.83
C HIS A 23 39.35 23.60 2.42
N ARG A 24 39.80 24.57 1.64
CA ARG A 24 40.67 25.65 2.13
C ARG A 24 39.94 26.88 2.66
N SER A 25 38.72 27.17 2.23
CA SER A 25 37.84 28.15 2.84
C SER A 25 36.76 27.38 3.63
N GLY A 26 36.88 27.31 4.95
CA GLY A 26 36.02 26.48 5.81
C GLY A 26 34.51 26.78 5.66
N PHE A 27 34.18 28.04 5.32
CA PHE A 27 32.78 28.47 5.16
C PHE A 27 32.11 27.93 3.90
N VAL A 28 32.80 27.94 2.73
CA VAL A 28 32.24 27.40 1.47
C VAL A 28 32.08 25.89 1.53
N SER A 29 33.07 25.21 2.12
CA SER A 29 32.97 23.76 2.36
C SER A 29 31.79 23.40 3.25
N PHE A 30 31.55 24.17 4.30
CA PHE A 30 30.41 24.00 5.20
C PHE A 30 29.07 24.15 4.47
N VAL A 31 28.89 25.24 3.70
CA VAL A 31 27.64 25.49 2.96
C VAL A 31 27.41 24.44 1.87
N ALA A 32 28.47 24.02 1.16
CA ALA A 32 28.37 22.93 0.17
C ALA A 32 27.98 21.60 0.84
N SER A 33 28.55 21.26 1.98
CA SER A 33 28.20 20.04 2.72
C SER A 33 26.76 20.09 3.23
N MET A 34 26.26 21.24 3.69
CA MET A 34 24.85 21.42 4.10
C MET A 34 23.89 21.18 2.93
N SER A 35 24.27 21.60 1.71
CA SER A 35 23.44 21.33 0.51
C SER A 35 23.41 19.85 0.15
N VAL A 36 24.56 19.15 0.23
CA VAL A 36 24.63 17.70 0.03
C VAL A 36 23.77 16.96 1.08
N ILE A 37 23.91 17.34 2.36
CA ILE A 37 23.14 16.75 3.46
C ILE A 37 21.63 17.02 3.28
N GLY A 38 21.25 18.27 2.96
CA GLY A 38 19.85 18.63 2.72
C GLY A 38 19.21 17.82 1.58
N LEU A 39 19.94 17.67 0.46
CA LEU A 39 19.47 16.85 -0.65
C LEU A 39 19.40 15.36 -0.27
N ALA A 40 20.43 14.85 0.43
CA ALA A 40 20.47 13.47 0.87
C ALA A 40 19.31 13.16 1.85
N LEU A 41 19.04 14.04 2.81
CA LEU A 41 17.92 13.87 3.73
C LEU A 41 16.58 13.93 3.01
N GLY A 42 16.37 14.87 2.09
CA GLY A 42 15.14 14.96 1.30
C GLY A 42 14.86 13.68 0.51
N VAL A 43 15.87 13.15 -0.17
CA VAL A 43 15.77 11.88 -0.92
C VAL A 43 15.54 10.70 0.03
N ALA A 44 16.28 10.63 1.14
CA ALA A 44 16.15 9.55 2.11
C ALA A 44 14.74 9.49 2.73
N VAL A 45 14.22 10.64 3.18
CA VAL A 45 12.85 10.72 3.75
C VAL A 45 11.81 10.27 2.74
N LEU A 46 11.93 10.71 1.47
CA LEU A 46 10.99 10.31 0.42
C LEU A 46 10.99 8.80 0.19
N ILE A 47 12.18 8.17 0.16
CA ILE A 47 12.32 6.71 -0.01
C ILE A 47 11.72 5.97 1.20
N VAL A 48 12.02 6.40 2.43
CA VAL A 48 11.51 5.77 3.65
C VAL A 48 9.99 5.83 3.70
N VAL A 49 9.40 7.01 3.46
CA VAL A 49 7.92 7.17 3.51
C VAL A 49 7.23 6.33 2.43
N LEU A 50 7.75 6.31 1.19
CA LEU A 50 7.19 5.45 0.14
C LEU A 50 7.32 3.96 0.48
N SER A 51 8.44 3.54 1.08
CA SER A 51 8.64 2.15 1.50
C SER A 51 7.68 1.73 2.62
N VAL A 52 7.41 2.62 3.57
CA VAL A 52 6.41 2.39 4.62
C VAL A 52 5.00 2.29 4.02
N LEU A 53 4.63 3.19 3.09
CA LEU A 53 3.35 3.12 2.41
C LEU A 53 3.19 1.85 1.57
N ASN A 54 4.27 1.36 0.94
CA ASN A 54 4.27 0.09 0.23
C ASN A 54 4.07 -1.09 1.18
N GLY A 55 4.79 -1.10 2.31
CA GLY A 55 4.65 -2.12 3.33
C GLY A 55 3.22 -2.16 3.90
N PHE A 56 2.65 -1.01 4.18
CA PHE A 56 1.27 -0.89 4.64
C PHE A 56 0.26 -1.43 3.60
N GLU A 57 0.44 -1.07 2.32
CA GLU A 57 -0.39 -1.63 1.23
C GLU A 57 -0.26 -3.15 1.14
N SER A 58 0.97 -3.67 1.19
CA SER A 58 1.26 -5.11 1.08
C SER A 58 0.65 -5.90 2.24
N GLU A 59 0.79 -5.40 3.47
CA GLU A 59 0.23 -6.01 4.67
C GLU A 59 -1.31 -6.00 4.66
N LEU A 60 -1.94 -4.86 4.33
CA LEU A 60 -3.39 -4.79 4.21
C LEU A 60 -3.91 -5.73 3.12
N ARG A 61 -3.23 -5.78 1.97
CA ARG A 61 -3.58 -6.69 0.88
C ARG A 61 -3.50 -8.15 1.33
N SER A 62 -2.43 -8.54 2.02
CA SER A 62 -2.25 -9.89 2.54
C SER A 62 -3.34 -10.27 3.53
N ARG A 63 -3.71 -9.35 4.44
CA ARG A 63 -4.80 -9.57 5.40
C ARG A 63 -6.16 -9.68 4.72
N MET A 64 -6.45 -8.83 3.75
CA MET A 64 -7.69 -8.91 2.97
C MET A 64 -7.81 -10.25 2.26
N LEU A 65 -6.74 -10.69 1.58
CA LEU A 65 -6.74 -11.97 0.86
C LEU A 65 -6.86 -13.19 1.78
N SER A 66 -6.49 -13.08 3.06
CA SER A 66 -6.66 -14.16 4.04
C SER A 66 -8.09 -14.35 4.53
N VAL A 67 -8.98 -13.38 4.29
CA VAL A 67 -10.38 -13.39 4.80
C VAL A 67 -11.40 -13.34 3.67
N THR A 68 -11.05 -12.72 2.52
CA THR A 68 -11.90 -12.61 1.34
C THR A 68 -11.59 -13.70 0.33
N SER A 69 -12.63 -14.12 -0.37
CA SER A 69 -12.48 -15.01 -1.54
C SER A 69 -11.69 -14.28 -2.64
N HIS A 70 -10.86 -15.01 -3.37
CA HIS A 70 -10.10 -14.42 -4.48
C HIS A 70 -11.04 -14.00 -5.62
N ALA A 71 -12.10 -14.75 -5.85
CA ALA A 71 -13.16 -14.41 -6.80
C ALA A 71 -14.49 -15.03 -6.38
N THR A 72 -15.57 -14.46 -6.89
CA THR A 72 -16.94 -14.92 -6.64
C THR A 72 -17.72 -15.00 -7.96
N ILE A 73 -18.58 -16.01 -8.06
CA ILE A 73 -19.53 -16.20 -9.14
C ILE A 73 -20.91 -16.26 -8.51
N GLN A 74 -21.81 -15.40 -8.92
CA GLN A 74 -23.18 -15.31 -8.42
C GLN A 74 -24.17 -15.51 -9.56
N GLY A 75 -25.32 -16.07 -9.28
CA GLY A 75 -26.43 -16.07 -10.25
C GLY A 75 -26.95 -14.63 -10.48
N VAL A 76 -27.30 -14.29 -11.69
CA VAL A 76 -27.86 -12.96 -12.02
C VAL A 76 -29.19 -12.75 -11.29
N ASP A 77 -29.97 -13.82 -11.09
CA ASP A 77 -31.22 -13.80 -10.33
C ASP A 77 -31.00 -13.91 -8.81
N GLY A 78 -29.74 -13.85 -8.35
CA GLY A 78 -29.34 -13.97 -6.94
C GLY A 78 -29.21 -15.40 -6.45
N GLU A 79 -29.43 -16.41 -7.31
CA GLU A 79 -29.40 -17.84 -6.96
C GLU A 79 -28.74 -18.69 -8.03
N ILE A 80 -28.07 -19.76 -7.61
CA ILE A 80 -27.55 -20.84 -8.48
C ILE A 80 -28.22 -22.13 -8.04
N ALA A 81 -29.14 -22.66 -8.86
CA ALA A 81 -29.86 -23.89 -8.56
C ALA A 81 -28.96 -25.14 -8.73
N ASN A 82 -28.24 -25.26 -9.83
CA ASN A 82 -27.37 -26.39 -10.14
C ASN A 82 -25.92 -26.17 -9.65
N TRP A 83 -25.78 -25.67 -8.42
CA TRP A 83 -24.48 -25.26 -7.91
C TRP A 83 -23.46 -26.41 -7.78
N ARG A 84 -23.92 -27.65 -7.54
CA ARG A 84 -23.01 -28.81 -7.43
C ARG A 84 -22.30 -29.11 -8.76
N GLN A 85 -23.06 -29.02 -9.89
CA GLN A 85 -22.47 -29.17 -11.22
C GLN A 85 -21.51 -27.99 -11.52
N ALA A 86 -21.97 -26.76 -11.25
CA ALA A 86 -21.14 -25.57 -11.42
C ALA A 86 -19.86 -25.61 -10.57
N GLN A 87 -19.94 -26.12 -9.34
CA GLN A 87 -18.78 -26.35 -8.46
C GLN A 87 -17.81 -27.36 -9.07
N HIS A 88 -18.33 -28.47 -9.58
CA HIS A 88 -17.52 -29.48 -10.22
C HIS A 88 -16.79 -28.94 -11.46
N ASP A 89 -17.52 -28.28 -12.35
CA ASP A 89 -16.97 -27.72 -13.59
C ASP A 89 -15.94 -26.60 -13.30
N ALA A 90 -16.22 -25.74 -12.32
CA ALA A 90 -15.29 -24.70 -11.85
C ALA A 90 -13.99 -25.29 -11.28
N SER A 91 -14.06 -26.45 -10.63
CA SER A 91 -12.90 -27.11 -10.03
C SER A 91 -11.94 -27.75 -11.06
N GLN A 92 -12.36 -27.86 -12.33
CA GLN A 92 -11.51 -28.37 -13.40
C GLN A 92 -10.47 -27.37 -13.91
N GLU A 93 -10.64 -26.08 -13.56
CA GLU A 93 -9.69 -25.04 -13.96
C GLU A 93 -8.38 -25.20 -13.17
N PRO A 94 -7.21 -25.33 -13.84
CA PRO A 94 -5.93 -25.62 -13.15
C PRO A 94 -5.50 -24.59 -12.10
N GLN A 95 -5.96 -23.36 -12.21
CA GLN A 95 -5.62 -22.29 -11.27
C GLN A 95 -6.54 -22.25 -10.03
N VAL A 96 -7.60 -23.06 -10.02
CA VAL A 96 -8.57 -23.12 -8.93
C VAL A 96 -8.14 -24.19 -7.93
N VAL A 97 -7.88 -23.77 -6.69
CA VAL A 97 -7.50 -24.63 -5.58
C VAL A 97 -8.73 -25.20 -4.88
N ALA A 98 -9.76 -24.37 -4.70
CA ALA A 98 -11.03 -24.77 -4.11
C ALA A 98 -12.18 -23.92 -4.63
N VAL A 99 -13.36 -24.55 -4.71
CA VAL A 99 -14.63 -23.89 -5.04
C VAL A 99 -15.60 -24.18 -3.91
N VAL A 100 -16.11 -23.13 -3.27
CA VAL A 100 -16.96 -23.26 -2.09
C VAL A 100 -18.31 -22.58 -2.32
N PRO A 101 -19.42 -23.32 -2.22
CA PRO A 101 -20.76 -22.74 -2.31
C PRO A 101 -21.05 -21.90 -1.06
N TYR A 102 -21.80 -20.83 -1.23
CA TYR A 102 -22.22 -19.99 -0.12
C TYR A 102 -23.62 -19.40 -0.32
N ILE A 103 -24.28 -19.14 0.77
CA ILE A 103 -25.48 -18.30 0.83
C ILE A 103 -25.06 -16.99 1.50
N GLU A 104 -25.40 -15.87 0.88
CA GLU A 104 -25.11 -14.57 1.46
C GLU A 104 -26.37 -13.70 1.44
N ALA A 105 -26.78 -13.23 2.61
CA ALA A 105 -27.94 -12.40 2.75
C ALA A 105 -27.77 -11.40 3.89
N ARG A 106 -28.44 -10.26 3.78
CA ARG A 106 -28.48 -9.28 4.88
C ARG A 106 -29.38 -9.78 6.00
N GLY A 107 -28.98 -9.51 7.25
CA GLY A 107 -29.75 -9.83 8.41
C GLY A 107 -29.59 -8.78 9.52
N LEU A 108 -30.52 -8.81 10.46
CA LEU A 108 -30.43 -8.06 11.70
C LEU A 108 -30.27 -9.07 12.84
N LEU A 109 -29.22 -8.94 13.62
CA LEU A 109 -28.99 -9.71 14.83
C LEU A 109 -29.45 -8.92 16.04
N ALA A 110 -30.23 -9.53 16.92
CA ALA A 110 -30.72 -8.90 18.13
C ALA A 110 -30.38 -9.73 19.38
N ASN A 111 -29.93 -9.03 20.42
CA ASN A 111 -29.78 -9.57 21.78
C ASN A 111 -30.39 -8.59 22.77
N GLY A 112 -31.64 -8.86 23.19
CA GLY A 112 -32.43 -7.91 23.98
C GLY A 112 -32.71 -6.63 23.20
N GLU A 113 -32.29 -5.48 23.73
CA GLU A 113 -32.48 -4.17 23.13
C GLU A 113 -31.36 -3.82 22.10
N ARG A 114 -30.29 -4.60 22.05
CA ARG A 114 -29.16 -4.35 21.12
C ARG A 114 -29.44 -5.01 19.80
N VAL A 115 -29.34 -4.23 18.73
CA VAL A 115 -29.58 -4.68 17.36
C VAL A 115 -28.42 -4.22 16.47
N ALA A 116 -27.89 -5.14 15.66
CA ALA A 116 -26.84 -4.86 14.70
C ALA A 116 -27.21 -5.43 13.33
N GLY A 117 -27.00 -4.63 12.28
CA GLY A 117 -27.08 -5.10 10.90
C GLY A 117 -25.82 -5.87 10.54
N THR A 118 -25.96 -7.02 9.89
CA THR A 118 -24.83 -7.86 9.49
C THR A 118 -25.11 -8.56 8.16
N MET A 119 -24.04 -8.94 7.48
CA MET A 119 -24.09 -9.92 6.40
C MET A 119 -24.03 -11.31 7.00
N VAL A 120 -25.04 -12.12 6.71
CA VAL A 120 -25.10 -13.51 7.15
C VAL A 120 -24.60 -14.39 6.00
N ARG A 121 -23.59 -15.18 6.28
CA ARG A 121 -23.05 -16.13 5.33
C ARG A 121 -23.28 -17.56 5.79
N GLY A 122 -24.07 -18.30 4.99
CA GLY A 122 -24.27 -19.74 5.15
C GLY A 122 -23.11 -20.48 4.46
N VAL A 123 -22.38 -21.29 5.22
CA VAL A 123 -21.19 -22.00 4.77
C VAL A 123 -21.30 -23.49 5.03
N LEU A 124 -20.52 -24.27 4.27
CA LEU A 124 -20.20 -25.67 4.58
C LEU A 124 -18.86 -25.68 5.33
N PRO A 125 -18.82 -25.96 6.64
CA PRO A 125 -17.62 -25.80 7.45
C PRO A 125 -16.40 -26.56 6.91
N GLU A 126 -16.61 -27.79 6.43
CA GLU A 126 -15.53 -28.65 5.92
C GLU A 126 -14.87 -28.10 4.64
N GLU A 127 -15.65 -27.41 3.81
CA GLU A 127 -15.14 -26.79 2.58
C GLU A 127 -14.56 -25.41 2.88
N GLU A 128 -15.16 -24.68 3.81
CA GLU A 128 -14.71 -23.35 4.21
C GLU A 128 -13.30 -23.35 4.79
N VAL A 129 -12.99 -24.32 5.65
CA VAL A 129 -11.65 -24.49 6.23
C VAL A 129 -10.58 -24.73 5.16
N LYS A 130 -10.94 -25.38 4.04
CA LYS A 130 -10.01 -25.66 2.93
C LYS A 130 -9.77 -24.45 2.03
N ALA A 131 -10.75 -23.57 1.91
CA ALA A 131 -10.74 -22.49 0.92
C ALA A 131 -10.26 -21.17 1.47
N ILE A 132 -10.57 -20.83 2.73
CA ILE A 132 -10.29 -19.52 3.31
C ILE A 132 -9.77 -19.72 4.73
N GLY A 133 -8.71 -19.00 5.07
CA GLY A 133 -8.03 -19.10 6.35
C GLY A 133 -8.83 -18.66 7.60
N LEU A 134 -10.16 -18.53 7.51
CA LEU A 134 -11.02 -18.12 8.62
C LEU A 134 -10.97 -19.11 9.80
N GLY A 135 -10.75 -20.40 9.53
CA GLY A 135 -10.56 -21.40 10.58
C GLY A 135 -9.39 -21.11 11.52
N SER A 136 -8.30 -20.56 10.98
CA SER A 136 -7.11 -20.16 11.74
C SER A 136 -7.31 -18.84 12.52
N ARG A 137 -8.39 -18.11 12.27
CA ARG A 137 -8.72 -16.82 12.89
C ARG A 137 -9.80 -16.93 13.97
N MET A 138 -10.16 -18.14 14.36
CA MET A 138 -11.08 -18.34 15.46
C MET A 138 -10.43 -17.96 16.79
N ARG A 139 -11.10 -17.06 17.54
CA ARG A 139 -10.69 -16.65 18.89
C ARG A 139 -11.28 -17.55 19.94
N GLU A 140 -12.56 -17.93 19.77
CA GLU A 140 -13.30 -18.85 20.64
C GLU A 140 -14.15 -19.78 19.79
N GLY A 141 -14.23 -21.07 20.15
CA GLY A 141 -14.96 -22.08 19.39
C GLY A 141 -14.26 -22.48 18.09
N THR A 142 -14.97 -23.18 17.22
CA THR A 142 -14.46 -23.66 15.91
C THR A 142 -15.55 -23.53 14.83
N LEU A 143 -15.14 -23.50 13.54
CA LEU A 143 -16.10 -23.47 12.42
C LEU A 143 -16.89 -24.78 12.30
N GLU A 144 -16.28 -25.90 12.64
CA GLU A 144 -16.91 -27.24 12.63
C GLU A 144 -18.08 -27.32 13.63
N SER A 145 -18.16 -26.40 14.58
CA SER A 145 -19.32 -26.30 15.49
C SER A 145 -20.61 -25.94 14.77
N LEU A 146 -20.56 -25.42 13.54
CA LEU A 146 -21.73 -25.13 12.71
C LEU A 146 -22.28 -26.42 12.10
N GLU A 147 -23.22 -27.04 12.79
CA GLU A 147 -23.91 -28.27 12.37
C GLU A 147 -25.27 -27.95 11.74
N ALA A 148 -25.62 -28.70 10.68
CA ALA A 148 -26.92 -28.58 10.02
C ALA A 148 -28.09 -28.79 10.96
N GLY A 149 -29.07 -27.87 10.96
CA GLY A 149 -30.29 -27.96 11.78
C GLY A 149 -30.13 -27.57 13.23
N LYS A 150 -28.92 -27.25 13.71
CA LYS A 150 -28.67 -26.86 15.10
C LYS A 150 -28.81 -25.35 15.34
N TYR A 151 -28.93 -24.55 14.28
CA TYR A 151 -29.03 -23.08 14.32
C TYR A 151 -27.93 -22.46 15.18
N ARG A 152 -26.69 -22.82 14.88
CA ARG A 152 -25.51 -22.23 15.50
C ARG A 152 -24.98 -21.11 14.61
N ILE A 153 -24.36 -20.13 15.26
CA ILE A 153 -23.80 -18.95 14.59
C ILE A 153 -22.41 -18.62 15.14
N VAL A 154 -21.50 -18.27 14.25
CA VAL A 154 -20.18 -17.74 14.57
C VAL A 154 -20.18 -16.26 14.23
N LEU A 155 -19.77 -15.42 15.16
CA LEU A 155 -19.79 -13.96 15.04
C LEU A 155 -18.37 -13.40 14.97
N GLY A 156 -18.19 -12.29 14.26
CA GLY A 156 -16.96 -11.51 14.38
C GLY A 156 -16.83 -10.86 15.75
N SER A 157 -15.62 -10.66 16.22
CA SER A 157 -15.28 -10.16 17.56
C SER A 157 -15.93 -8.79 17.86
N ALA A 158 -15.91 -7.87 16.89
CA ALA A 158 -16.54 -6.56 17.02
C ALA A 158 -18.07 -6.65 17.08
N LEU A 159 -18.69 -7.53 16.29
CA LEU A 159 -20.14 -7.77 16.30
C LEU A 159 -20.60 -8.39 17.62
N ALA A 160 -19.86 -9.37 18.14
CA ALA A 160 -20.13 -9.97 19.44
C ALA A 160 -20.05 -8.94 20.58
N THR A 161 -19.08 -8.02 20.50
CA THR A 161 -18.93 -6.91 21.47
C THR A 161 -20.08 -5.91 21.37
N GLU A 162 -20.48 -5.51 20.16
CA GLU A 162 -21.62 -4.59 19.93
C GLU A 162 -22.93 -5.15 20.47
N LEU A 163 -23.18 -6.45 20.23
CA LEU A 163 -24.38 -7.15 20.75
C LEU A 163 -24.24 -7.53 22.22
N ALA A 164 -23.07 -7.33 22.85
CA ALA A 164 -22.75 -7.80 24.19
C ALA A 164 -23.12 -9.28 24.43
N VAL A 165 -22.68 -10.12 23.50
CA VAL A 165 -22.95 -11.56 23.51
C VAL A 165 -21.65 -12.34 23.61
N LYS A 166 -21.71 -13.46 24.37
CA LYS A 166 -20.58 -14.38 24.54
C LYS A 166 -20.92 -15.76 23.95
N MET A 167 -19.91 -16.56 23.76
CA MET A 167 -20.07 -17.97 23.36
C MET A 167 -21.08 -18.70 24.25
N GLY A 168 -21.94 -19.51 23.65
CA GLY A 168 -23.02 -20.24 24.31
C GLY A 168 -24.33 -19.46 24.52
N GLN A 169 -24.32 -18.14 24.34
CA GLN A 169 -25.56 -17.33 24.44
C GLN A 169 -26.35 -17.36 23.13
N SER A 170 -27.62 -16.94 23.20
CA SER A 170 -28.52 -16.94 22.04
C SER A 170 -28.71 -15.53 21.49
N VAL A 171 -28.77 -15.42 20.17
CA VAL A 171 -29.13 -14.21 19.41
C VAL A 171 -30.32 -14.51 18.50
N VAL A 172 -31.13 -13.51 18.18
CA VAL A 172 -32.23 -13.64 17.23
C VAL A 172 -31.76 -13.05 15.89
N LEU A 173 -31.72 -13.88 14.85
CA LEU A 173 -31.46 -13.43 13.49
C LEU A 173 -32.79 -13.18 12.78
N MET A 174 -32.94 -11.97 12.25
CA MET A 174 -34.10 -11.51 11.49
C MET A 174 -33.67 -11.31 10.02
N ALA A 175 -34.36 -11.99 9.12
CA ALA A 175 -34.22 -11.73 7.67
C ALA A 175 -35.09 -10.54 7.28
N PRO A 176 -34.58 -9.59 6.46
CA PRO A 176 -35.34 -8.44 6.02
C PRO A 176 -36.52 -8.84 5.13
N GLU A 177 -36.41 -9.95 4.43
CA GLU A 177 -37.49 -10.51 3.63
C GLU A 177 -38.50 -11.20 4.53
N GLY A 178 -39.69 -10.63 4.62
CA GLY A 178 -40.79 -11.19 5.43
C GLY A 178 -41.88 -11.84 4.57
N SER A 179 -42.88 -12.34 5.22
CA SER A 179 -44.15 -12.78 4.59
C SER A 179 -45.20 -11.70 4.77
N ALA A 180 -45.89 -11.36 3.69
CA ALA A 180 -47.11 -10.57 3.80
C ALA A 180 -48.18 -11.43 4.51
N THR A 181 -48.65 -10.95 5.65
CA THR A 181 -49.73 -11.58 6.39
C THR A 181 -50.94 -10.67 6.42
N PRO A 182 -52.15 -11.17 6.69
CA PRO A 182 -53.33 -10.29 6.84
C PRO A 182 -53.18 -9.19 7.90
N ALA A 183 -52.26 -9.40 8.86
CA ALA A 183 -51.93 -8.46 9.92
C ALA A 183 -50.77 -7.50 9.58
N GLY A 184 -50.20 -7.56 8.35
CA GLY A 184 -49.09 -6.76 7.90
C GLY A 184 -47.84 -7.59 7.55
N PHE A 185 -46.72 -6.91 7.41
CA PHE A 185 -45.45 -7.53 7.08
C PHE A 185 -44.80 -8.14 8.33
N ALA A 186 -44.56 -9.45 8.32
CA ALA A 186 -43.90 -10.17 9.41
C ALA A 186 -42.47 -10.61 8.97
N PRO A 187 -41.39 -10.07 9.54
CA PRO A 187 -40.06 -10.54 9.26
C PRO A 187 -39.84 -11.98 9.72
N ARG A 188 -39.04 -12.73 8.97
CA ARG A 188 -38.67 -14.09 9.40
C ARG A 188 -37.58 -13.99 10.46
N MET A 189 -37.80 -14.65 11.58
CA MET A 189 -36.89 -14.63 12.72
C MET A 189 -36.55 -16.04 13.16
N ARG A 190 -35.31 -16.26 13.56
CA ARG A 190 -34.86 -17.50 14.13
C ARG A 190 -33.84 -17.25 15.23
N ARG A 191 -33.94 -18.03 16.31
CA ARG A 191 -32.95 -17.99 17.39
C ARG A 191 -31.76 -18.86 17.00
N PHE A 192 -30.56 -18.31 17.16
CA PHE A 192 -29.28 -18.97 16.96
C PHE A 192 -28.48 -18.98 18.25
N THR A 193 -27.69 -20.02 18.48
CA THR A 193 -26.75 -20.09 19.58
C THR A 193 -25.35 -19.74 19.09
N VAL A 194 -24.67 -18.83 19.76
CA VAL A 194 -23.31 -18.44 19.44
C VAL A 194 -22.37 -19.59 19.77
N SER A 195 -21.77 -20.21 18.77
CA SER A 195 -20.87 -21.36 18.89
C SER A 195 -19.40 -21.02 18.66
N GLY A 196 -19.10 -19.77 18.27
CA GLY A 196 -17.74 -19.30 18.10
C GLY A 196 -17.66 -17.80 17.84
N ILE A 197 -16.48 -17.26 18.05
CA ILE A 197 -16.13 -15.87 17.77
C ILE A 197 -14.82 -15.87 16.99
N PHE A 198 -14.81 -15.23 15.82
CA PHE A 198 -13.60 -15.06 15.02
C PHE A 198 -13.07 -13.62 15.11
N ASP A 199 -11.77 -13.46 14.86
CA ASP A 199 -11.09 -12.17 14.81
C ASP A 199 -10.19 -12.15 13.56
N SER A 200 -10.69 -11.51 12.52
CA SER A 200 -9.98 -11.43 11.24
C SER A 200 -8.82 -10.43 11.27
N GLY A 201 -8.80 -9.56 12.28
CA GLY A 201 -7.92 -8.40 12.34
C GLY A 201 -8.38 -7.25 11.43
N MET A 202 -9.60 -7.28 10.92
CA MET A 202 -10.21 -6.21 10.12
C MET A 202 -11.58 -5.87 10.69
N TYR A 203 -11.69 -4.70 11.31
CA TYR A 203 -12.90 -4.27 12.00
C TYR A 203 -14.18 -4.37 11.17
N GLU A 204 -14.12 -4.04 9.87
CA GLU A 204 -15.28 -4.10 8.99
C GLU A 204 -15.81 -5.52 8.81
N PHE A 205 -14.92 -6.51 8.69
CA PHE A 205 -15.30 -7.93 8.63
C PHE A 205 -15.78 -8.43 9.99
N ASP A 206 -15.07 -8.07 11.06
CA ASP A 206 -15.39 -8.51 12.41
C ASP A 206 -16.71 -7.90 12.93
N ARG A 207 -17.12 -6.74 12.39
CA ARG A 207 -18.41 -6.12 12.68
C ARG A 207 -19.52 -6.53 11.70
N GLY A 208 -19.14 -6.78 10.44
CA GLY A 208 -20.10 -6.91 9.33
C GLY A 208 -20.50 -8.34 8.99
N LEU A 209 -19.83 -9.37 9.52
CA LEU A 209 -20.01 -10.75 9.09
C LEU A 209 -20.43 -11.69 10.24
N ALA A 210 -21.45 -12.51 9.95
CA ALA A 210 -21.87 -13.62 10.79
C ALA A 210 -21.95 -14.91 9.94
N LEU A 211 -21.44 -16.02 10.45
CA LEU A 211 -21.42 -17.31 9.76
C LEU A 211 -22.42 -18.28 10.39
N THR A 212 -23.12 -19.02 9.56
CA THR A 212 -23.99 -20.11 9.99
C THR A 212 -23.90 -21.29 9.02
N HIS A 213 -24.45 -22.45 9.40
CA HIS A 213 -24.49 -23.57 8.47
C HIS A 213 -25.36 -23.24 7.25
N MET A 214 -24.92 -23.60 6.05
CA MET A 214 -25.59 -23.29 4.78
C MET A 214 -27.04 -23.77 4.76
N THR A 215 -27.32 -24.97 5.28
CA THR A 215 -28.69 -25.50 5.40
C THR A 215 -29.60 -24.65 6.30
N ASP A 216 -29.08 -24.05 7.36
CA ASP A 216 -29.86 -23.22 8.28
C ASP A 216 -30.13 -21.84 7.68
N ALA A 217 -29.15 -21.30 6.93
CA ALA A 217 -29.32 -20.10 6.12
C ALA A 217 -30.38 -20.33 5.02
N ALA A 218 -30.27 -21.44 4.26
CA ALA A 218 -31.24 -21.78 3.21
C ALA A 218 -32.67 -21.85 3.72
N LYS A 219 -32.87 -22.43 4.91
CA LYS A 219 -34.21 -22.49 5.56
C LYS A 219 -34.72 -21.11 5.96
N LEU A 220 -33.87 -20.25 6.54
CA LEU A 220 -34.28 -18.91 6.97
C LEU A 220 -34.64 -18.01 5.78
N TYR A 221 -33.82 -18.05 4.73
CA TYR A 221 -33.96 -17.20 3.53
C TYR A 221 -34.84 -17.85 2.44
N ARG A 222 -35.25 -19.12 2.60
CA ARG A 222 -36.11 -19.88 1.68
C ARG A 222 -35.48 -20.13 0.29
N LEU A 223 -34.21 -20.36 0.25
CA LEU A 223 -33.47 -20.64 -0.99
C LEU A 223 -33.57 -22.09 -1.47
N GLY A 224 -34.26 -22.96 -0.69
CA GLY A 224 -34.35 -24.39 -1.04
C GLY A 224 -33.00 -25.08 -1.08
N ASP A 225 -32.66 -25.68 -2.24
CA ASP A 225 -31.34 -26.29 -2.50
C ASP A 225 -30.42 -25.35 -3.31
N SER A 226 -30.84 -24.09 -3.56
CA SER A 226 -30.05 -23.10 -4.28
C SER A 226 -29.04 -22.43 -3.35
N VAL A 227 -27.97 -21.88 -3.93
CA VAL A 227 -26.97 -21.06 -3.25
C VAL A 227 -26.89 -19.67 -3.91
N THR A 228 -26.42 -18.67 -3.17
CA THR A 228 -26.22 -17.34 -3.74
C THR A 228 -25.10 -17.32 -4.77
N GLY A 229 -24.06 -18.12 -4.53
CA GLY A 229 -22.91 -18.15 -5.41
C GLY A 229 -21.83 -19.18 -5.03
N LEU A 230 -20.78 -19.15 -5.80
CA LEU A 230 -19.56 -19.93 -5.61
C LEU A 230 -18.40 -18.98 -5.34
N ARG A 231 -17.58 -19.30 -4.35
CA ARG A 231 -16.33 -18.61 -4.03
C ARG A 231 -15.16 -19.44 -4.50
N LEU A 232 -14.21 -18.78 -5.16
CA LEU A 232 -13.02 -19.41 -5.71
C LEU A 232 -11.80 -19.04 -4.86
N ALA A 233 -11.07 -20.06 -4.43
CA ALA A 233 -9.71 -19.93 -3.94
C ALA A 233 -8.77 -20.29 -5.08
N LEU A 234 -7.84 -19.40 -5.42
CA LEU A 234 -6.90 -19.57 -6.54
C LEU A 234 -5.48 -19.77 -6.01
N ALA A 235 -4.67 -20.49 -6.76
CA ALA A 235 -3.24 -20.66 -6.48
C ALA A 235 -2.51 -19.30 -6.51
N ASP A 236 -2.84 -18.46 -7.50
CA ASP A 236 -2.39 -17.08 -7.56
C ASP A 236 -3.60 -16.13 -7.52
N PRO A 237 -3.81 -15.40 -6.40
CA PRO A 237 -4.90 -14.43 -6.27
C PRO A 237 -4.88 -13.31 -7.32
N PHE A 238 -3.72 -12.99 -7.90
CA PHE A 238 -3.61 -11.94 -8.92
C PHE A 238 -4.19 -12.33 -10.27
N LEU A 239 -4.36 -13.62 -10.53
CA LEU A 239 -5.02 -14.13 -11.72
C LEU A 239 -6.55 -14.13 -11.60
N ALA A 240 -7.11 -13.75 -10.46
CA ALA A 240 -8.56 -13.76 -10.21
C ALA A 240 -9.39 -13.07 -11.31
N PRO A 241 -9.04 -11.87 -11.85
CA PRO A 241 -9.82 -11.23 -12.89
C PRO A 241 -9.90 -11.99 -14.21
N LEU A 242 -8.89 -12.82 -14.51
CA LEU A 242 -8.84 -13.64 -15.71
C LEU A 242 -9.55 -14.98 -15.47
N VAL A 243 -9.16 -15.68 -14.40
CA VAL A 243 -9.65 -17.02 -14.08
C VAL A 243 -11.17 -17.02 -13.83
N VAL A 244 -11.71 -16.04 -13.11
CA VAL A 244 -13.15 -15.98 -12.83
C VAL A 244 -14.00 -15.89 -14.09
N ARG A 245 -13.52 -15.18 -15.12
CA ARG A 245 -14.21 -15.08 -16.42
C ARG A 245 -14.14 -16.38 -17.21
N THR A 246 -13.01 -17.08 -17.13
CA THR A 246 -12.83 -18.40 -17.77
C THR A 246 -13.76 -19.41 -17.13
N VAL A 247 -13.76 -19.48 -15.80
CA VAL A 247 -14.65 -20.36 -15.03
C VAL A 247 -16.13 -20.03 -15.31
N ALA A 248 -16.52 -18.77 -15.30
CA ALA A 248 -17.90 -18.37 -15.58
C ALA A 248 -18.38 -18.80 -16.97
N ARG A 249 -17.51 -18.75 -17.98
CA ARG A 249 -17.81 -19.27 -19.32
C ARG A 249 -17.94 -20.80 -19.33
N ALA A 250 -17.08 -21.47 -18.56
CA ALA A 250 -17.11 -22.94 -18.48
C ALA A 250 -18.41 -23.46 -17.86
N ILE A 251 -18.96 -22.79 -16.85
CA ILE A 251 -20.20 -23.18 -16.16
C ILE A 251 -21.48 -22.70 -16.86
N SER A 252 -21.37 -21.84 -17.90
CA SER A 252 -22.53 -21.24 -18.59
C SER A 252 -23.18 -22.14 -19.63
N TYR A 253 -22.90 -23.44 -19.63
CA TYR A 253 -23.43 -24.40 -20.63
C TYR A 253 -24.96 -24.51 -20.65
N ASP A 254 -25.62 -24.34 -19.53
CA ASP A 254 -27.08 -24.42 -19.39
C ASP A 254 -27.83 -23.10 -19.64
N GLY A 255 -27.19 -22.11 -20.26
CA GLY A 255 -27.80 -20.81 -20.52
C GLY A 255 -27.90 -19.94 -19.27
N GLY A 256 -27.31 -20.33 -18.16
CA GLY A 256 -27.25 -19.53 -16.94
C GLY A 256 -26.40 -18.28 -17.16
N SER A 257 -26.92 -17.14 -16.76
CA SER A 257 -26.16 -15.89 -16.72
C SER A 257 -25.55 -15.73 -15.33
N TYR A 258 -24.25 -15.50 -15.28
CA TYR A 258 -23.52 -15.35 -14.01
C TYR A 258 -22.89 -13.97 -13.90
N MET A 259 -23.00 -13.38 -12.74
CA MET A 259 -22.28 -12.18 -12.35
C MET A 259 -20.97 -12.60 -11.70
N VAL A 260 -19.86 -12.06 -12.21
CA VAL A 260 -18.53 -12.36 -11.67
C VAL A 260 -17.96 -11.14 -10.97
N SER A 261 -17.37 -11.36 -9.81
CA SER A 261 -16.57 -10.37 -9.11
C SER A 261 -15.25 -10.98 -8.67
N ASP A 262 -14.29 -10.14 -8.44
CA ASP A 262 -12.99 -10.53 -7.91
C ASP A 262 -12.57 -9.51 -6.84
N TRP A 263 -11.64 -9.91 -5.99
CA TRP A 263 -11.19 -9.10 -4.86
C TRP A 263 -10.67 -7.70 -5.27
N THR A 264 -10.14 -7.56 -6.49
CA THR A 264 -9.64 -6.27 -6.98
C THR A 264 -10.78 -5.31 -7.33
N ARG A 265 -11.91 -5.85 -7.79
CA ARG A 265 -13.11 -5.09 -8.13
C ARG A 265 -13.93 -4.76 -6.89
N ASP A 266 -14.09 -5.71 -5.98
CA ASP A 266 -14.85 -5.53 -4.75
C ASP A 266 -14.22 -4.47 -3.84
N HIS A 267 -12.88 -4.38 -3.87
CA HIS A 267 -12.11 -3.41 -3.08
C HIS A 267 -11.42 -2.34 -3.92
N ALA A 268 -11.90 -2.08 -5.14
CA ALA A 268 -11.29 -1.12 -6.07
C ALA A 268 -11.16 0.29 -5.49
N SER A 269 -12.16 0.75 -4.74
CA SER A 269 -12.14 2.06 -4.07
C SER A 269 -11.02 2.15 -3.04
N PHE A 270 -10.81 1.09 -2.25
CA PHE A 270 -9.76 1.02 -1.25
C PHE A 270 -8.36 1.11 -1.89
N PHE A 271 -8.09 0.31 -2.92
CA PHE A 271 -6.80 0.36 -3.64
C PHE A 271 -6.59 1.68 -4.37
N ARG A 272 -7.65 2.25 -4.94
CA ARG A 272 -7.58 3.59 -5.56
C ARG A 272 -7.22 4.66 -4.51
N ASN A 273 -7.81 4.61 -3.33
CA ASN A 273 -7.50 5.55 -2.25
C ASN A 273 -6.06 5.42 -1.78
N ILE A 274 -5.52 4.20 -1.65
CA ILE A 274 -4.11 3.98 -1.33
C ILE A 274 -3.20 4.58 -2.41
N GLN A 275 -3.51 4.34 -3.69
CA GLN A 275 -2.74 4.91 -4.80
C GLN A 275 -2.79 6.44 -4.83
N LEU A 276 -3.95 7.03 -4.57
CA LEU A 276 -4.11 8.48 -4.45
C LEU A 276 -3.27 9.01 -3.27
N THR A 277 -3.32 8.36 -2.12
CA THR A 277 -2.53 8.74 -0.94
C THR A 277 -1.02 8.68 -1.24
N LYS A 278 -0.55 7.62 -1.91
CA LYS A 278 0.86 7.52 -2.35
C LYS A 278 1.25 8.66 -3.28
N SER A 279 0.40 8.95 -4.27
CA SER A 279 0.66 10.05 -5.21
C SER A 279 0.70 11.40 -4.48
N MET A 280 -0.25 11.67 -3.59
CA MET A 280 -0.27 12.89 -2.79
C MET A 280 0.99 13.01 -1.91
N MET A 281 1.36 11.94 -1.21
CA MET A 281 2.57 11.92 -0.38
C MET A 281 3.83 12.12 -1.20
N PHE A 282 3.93 11.49 -2.38
CA PHE A 282 5.03 11.73 -3.30
C PHE A 282 5.16 13.21 -3.66
N PHE A 283 4.07 13.88 -4.06
CA PHE A 283 4.09 15.29 -4.40
C PHE A 283 4.40 16.19 -3.20
N ILE A 284 3.84 15.92 -2.02
CA ILE A 284 4.13 16.68 -0.80
C ILE A 284 5.61 16.56 -0.43
N LEU A 285 6.15 15.34 -0.45
CA LEU A 285 7.54 15.11 -0.10
C LEU A 285 8.51 15.57 -1.20
N LEU A 286 8.07 15.59 -2.46
CA LEU A 286 8.83 16.18 -3.56
C LEU A 286 9.15 17.66 -3.31
N ILE A 287 8.27 18.38 -2.61
CA ILE A 287 8.53 19.77 -2.22
C ILE A 287 9.79 19.88 -1.36
N LEU A 288 10.07 18.90 -0.49
CA LEU A 288 11.32 18.89 0.30
C LEU A 288 12.55 18.78 -0.61
N VAL A 289 12.49 17.96 -1.65
CA VAL A 289 13.57 17.83 -2.64
C VAL A 289 13.73 19.14 -3.44
N VAL A 290 12.63 19.80 -3.80
CA VAL A 290 12.64 21.11 -4.46
C VAL A 290 13.29 22.17 -3.56
N VAL A 291 12.96 22.20 -2.28
CA VAL A 291 13.59 23.13 -1.31
C VAL A 291 15.09 22.86 -1.20
N ALA A 292 15.50 21.58 -1.16
CA ALA A 292 16.91 21.22 -1.19
C ALA A 292 17.61 21.64 -2.50
N ALA A 293 16.94 21.54 -3.64
CA ALA A 293 17.45 22.02 -4.93
C ALA A 293 17.60 23.55 -4.96
N ILE A 294 16.66 24.30 -4.36
CA ILE A 294 16.78 25.76 -4.22
C ILE A 294 17.97 26.12 -3.31
N ASN A 295 18.20 25.39 -2.23
CA ASN A 295 19.36 25.57 -1.37
C ASN A 295 20.67 25.32 -2.18
N LEU A 296 20.69 24.30 -3.05
CA LEU A 296 21.82 24.05 -3.96
C LEU A 296 22.07 25.23 -4.89
N VAL A 297 21.01 25.86 -5.44
CA VAL A 297 21.12 27.10 -6.24
C VAL A 297 21.82 28.22 -5.44
N ALA A 298 21.35 28.46 -4.22
CA ALA A 298 21.92 29.51 -3.35
C ALA A 298 23.40 29.25 -3.05
N THR A 299 23.74 28.00 -2.75
CA THR A 299 25.11 27.56 -2.51
C THR A 299 26.01 27.79 -3.73
N LEU A 300 25.56 27.36 -4.91
CA LEU A 300 26.34 27.54 -6.14
C LEU A 300 26.49 29.00 -6.51
N VAL A 301 25.46 29.83 -6.33
CA VAL A 301 25.57 31.29 -6.55
C VAL A 301 26.62 31.91 -5.61
N MET A 302 26.69 31.47 -4.38
CA MET A 302 27.67 31.91 -3.40
C MET A 302 29.10 31.49 -3.82
N ILE A 303 29.28 30.22 -4.21
CA ILE A 303 30.55 29.70 -4.69
C ILE A 303 31.04 30.51 -5.93
N VAL A 304 30.12 30.80 -6.87
CA VAL A 304 30.42 31.62 -8.05
C VAL A 304 30.92 33.01 -7.62
N LYS A 305 30.29 33.66 -6.64
CA LYS A 305 30.73 34.97 -6.15
C LYS A 305 32.13 34.91 -5.53
N GLU A 306 32.40 33.91 -4.70
CA GLU A 306 33.70 33.73 -4.07
C GLU A 306 34.83 33.42 -5.07
N LYS A 307 34.48 32.72 -6.17
CA LYS A 307 35.40 32.37 -7.25
C LYS A 307 35.44 33.38 -8.39
N GLN A 308 34.90 34.57 -8.20
CA GLN A 308 34.76 35.57 -9.25
C GLN A 308 36.10 36.03 -9.80
N THR A 309 37.12 36.22 -8.95
CA THR A 309 38.49 36.55 -9.34
C THR A 309 39.15 35.41 -10.14
N ASP A 310 39.01 34.16 -9.66
CA ASP A 310 39.56 33.00 -10.39
C ASP A 310 38.92 32.89 -11.78
N ILE A 311 37.59 33.11 -11.90
CA ILE A 311 36.89 33.13 -13.19
C ILE A 311 37.40 34.26 -14.09
N ALA A 312 37.64 35.47 -13.57
CA ALA A 312 38.15 36.59 -14.31
C ALA A 312 39.55 36.27 -14.90
N ILE A 313 40.46 35.70 -14.09
CA ILE A 313 41.80 35.28 -14.53
C ILE A 313 41.68 34.21 -15.63
N LEU A 314 40.85 33.20 -15.47
CA LEU A 314 40.67 32.20 -16.52
C LEU A 314 40.17 32.81 -17.86
N ARG A 315 39.27 33.79 -17.78
CA ARG A 315 38.74 34.49 -18.96
C ARG A 315 39.77 35.40 -19.62
N THR A 316 40.64 36.04 -18.84
CA THR A 316 41.76 36.85 -19.43
C THR A 316 42.81 35.98 -20.12
N ILE A 317 43.03 34.76 -19.68
CA ILE A 317 43.93 33.77 -20.33
C ILE A 317 43.27 33.12 -21.57
N GLY A 318 41.95 33.40 -21.85
CA GLY A 318 41.30 32.96 -23.07
C GLY A 318 40.19 31.90 -22.89
N ALA A 319 39.77 31.60 -21.66
CA ALA A 319 38.65 30.68 -21.46
C ALA A 319 37.34 31.28 -22.00
N ALA A 320 36.65 30.54 -22.88
CA ALA A 320 35.35 30.95 -23.40
C ALA A 320 34.27 30.89 -22.30
N PRO A 321 33.21 31.75 -22.39
CA PRO A 321 32.07 31.68 -21.46
C PRO A 321 31.46 30.29 -21.35
N ALA A 322 31.40 29.54 -22.46
CA ALA A 322 30.90 28.17 -22.49
C ALA A 322 31.73 27.19 -21.64
N ASN A 323 33.03 27.43 -21.51
CA ASN A 323 33.91 26.60 -20.70
C ASN A 323 33.68 26.85 -19.21
N VAL A 324 33.46 28.11 -18.81
CA VAL A 324 33.08 28.46 -17.44
C VAL A 324 31.71 27.85 -17.08
N LEU A 325 30.73 27.95 -17.99
CA LEU A 325 29.42 27.31 -17.84
C LEU A 325 29.57 25.80 -17.55
N LYS A 326 30.35 25.09 -18.40
CA LYS A 326 30.58 23.64 -18.24
C LYS A 326 31.25 23.29 -16.90
N MET A 327 32.23 24.08 -16.43
CA MET A 327 32.91 23.85 -15.15
C MET A 327 31.91 23.87 -13.98
N PHE A 328 31.01 24.86 -13.94
CA PHE A 328 30.01 24.96 -12.86
C PHE A 328 28.87 23.98 -13.02
N LEU A 329 28.49 23.60 -14.25
CA LEU A 329 27.55 22.49 -14.48
C LEU A 329 28.12 21.16 -13.97
N VAL A 330 29.36 20.86 -14.24
CA VAL A 330 30.05 19.65 -13.73
C VAL A 330 30.10 19.67 -12.19
N GLN A 331 30.48 20.81 -11.60
CA GLN A 331 30.53 20.95 -10.14
C GLN A 331 29.17 20.73 -9.50
N GLY A 332 28.13 21.40 -10.00
CA GLY A 332 26.75 21.23 -9.45
C GLY A 332 26.19 19.83 -9.69
N ALA A 333 26.45 19.23 -10.85
CA ALA A 333 26.06 17.86 -11.13
C ALA A 333 26.73 16.85 -10.19
N LEU A 334 27.99 17.07 -9.82
CA LEU A 334 28.69 16.23 -8.86
C LEU A 334 28.11 16.36 -7.44
N ILE A 335 27.81 17.60 -7.00
CA ILE A 335 27.16 17.84 -5.71
C ILE A 335 25.79 17.15 -5.68
N GLY A 336 24.99 17.33 -6.76
CA GLY A 336 23.70 16.69 -6.93
C GLY A 336 23.78 15.16 -6.94
N LEU A 337 24.75 14.61 -7.68
CA LEU A 337 24.97 13.17 -7.76
C LEU A 337 25.35 12.58 -6.39
N VAL A 338 26.32 13.18 -5.70
CA VAL A 338 26.77 12.72 -4.38
C VAL A 338 25.65 12.80 -3.37
N GLY A 339 24.92 13.93 -3.32
CA GLY A 339 23.78 14.10 -2.40
C GLY A 339 22.66 13.10 -2.69
N THR A 340 22.29 12.93 -3.95
CA THR A 340 21.22 11.99 -4.32
C THR A 340 21.61 10.54 -4.08
N MET A 341 22.83 10.13 -4.42
CA MET A 341 23.31 8.76 -4.17
C MET A 341 23.43 8.46 -2.66
N ALA A 342 23.98 9.40 -1.89
CA ALA A 342 24.04 9.29 -0.44
C ALA A 342 22.63 9.20 0.17
N GLY A 343 21.69 10.02 -0.31
CA GLY A 343 20.29 9.98 0.10
C GLY A 343 19.59 8.68 -0.25
N ALA A 344 19.82 8.18 -1.46
CA ALA A 344 19.25 6.90 -1.89
C ALA A 344 19.77 5.73 -1.05
N LEU A 345 21.08 5.69 -0.79
CA LEU A 345 21.69 4.66 0.06
C LEU A 345 21.19 4.75 1.50
N LEU A 346 21.18 5.96 2.07
CA LEU A 346 20.70 6.21 3.43
C LEU A 346 19.22 5.84 3.55
N GLY A 347 18.39 6.28 2.59
CA GLY A 347 16.96 5.99 2.55
C GLY A 347 16.68 4.49 2.43
N TRP A 348 17.46 3.79 1.60
CA TRP A 348 17.35 2.33 1.48
C TRP A 348 17.67 1.63 2.80
N VAL A 349 18.83 1.95 3.40
CA VAL A 349 19.24 1.33 4.66
C VAL A 349 18.24 1.63 5.79
N LEU A 350 17.76 2.88 5.89
CA LEU A 350 16.75 3.25 6.86
C LEU A 350 15.42 2.54 6.62
N ALA A 351 14.97 2.43 5.38
CA ALA A 351 13.72 1.76 5.04
C ALA A 351 13.74 0.26 5.37
N LEU A 352 14.89 -0.42 5.21
CA LEU A 352 15.05 -1.82 5.59
C LEU A 352 15.00 -2.02 7.11
N ASN A 353 15.38 -1.01 7.89
CA ASN A 353 15.52 -1.11 9.35
C ASN A 353 14.46 -0.25 10.09
N VAL A 354 13.47 0.32 9.38
CA VAL A 354 12.51 1.26 9.98
C VAL A 354 11.71 0.63 11.12
N THR A 355 11.30 -0.61 10.97
CA THR A 355 10.56 -1.37 12.00
C THR A 355 11.37 -1.50 13.30
N GLU A 356 12.65 -1.88 13.18
CA GLU A 356 13.54 -2.00 14.33
C GLU A 356 13.89 -0.64 14.93
N ALA A 357 14.08 0.36 14.08
CA ALA A 357 14.36 1.73 14.54
C ALA A 357 13.19 2.29 15.36
N ILE A 358 11.94 2.07 14.91
CA ILE A 358 10.75 2.52 15.63
C ILE A 358 10.58 1.77 16.94
N ARG A 359 10.76 0.43 16.94
CA ARG A 359 10.78 -0.36 18.20
C ARG A 359 11.82 0.13 19.18
N GLY A 360 13.00 0.50 18.67
CA GLY A 360 14.06 1.10 19.49
C GLY A 360 13.63 2.42 20.14
N ILE A 361 13.00 3.29 19.37
CA ILE A 361 12.44 4.58 19.86
C ILE A 361 11.33 4.33 20.88
N GLU A 362 10.39 3.43 20.59
CA GLU A 362 9.30 3.06 21.52
C GLU A 362 9.84 2.56 22.87
N ASN A 363 10.90 1.73 22.84
CA ASN A 363 11.51 1.21 24.05
C ASN A 363 12.23 2.30 24.86
N VAL A 364 12.87 3.28 24.19
CA VAL A 364 13.58 4.39 24.87
C VAL A 364 12.61 5.38 25.49
N PHE A 365 11.53 5.70 24.80
CA PHE A 365 10.56 6.72 25.27
C PHE A 365 9.37 6.13 26.05
N GLY A 366 9.21 4.79 26.08
CA GLY A 366 8.10 4.13 26.74
C GLY A 366 6.72 4.39 26.12
N ILE A 367 6.69 4.83 24.87
CA ILE A 367 5.49 5.21 24.12
C ILE A 367 5.28 4.19 23.01
N LYS A 368 4.06 3.65 22.86
CA LYS A 368 3.69 2.88 21.67
C LYS A 368 3.09 3.80 20.64
N PHE A 369 3.74 3.95 19.48
CA PHE A 369 3.22 4.74 18.36
C PHE A 369 2.04 4.05 17.66
N LEU A 370 2.09 2.73 17.58
CA LEU A 370 1.05 1.91 16.99
C LEU A 370 0.39 1.07 18.07
N ASP A 371 -0.80 1.48 18.49
CA ASP A 371 -1.62 0.65 19.35
C ASP A 371 -2.35 -0.37 18.45
N ALA A 372 -2.07 -1.66 18.68
CA ALA A 372 -2.67 -2.76 17.93
C ALA A 372 -4.22 -2.76 17.99
N SER A 373 -4.80 -2.14 19.01
CA SER A 373 -6.25 -1.99 19.15
C SER A 373 -6.85 -0.96 18.18
N VAL A 374 -6.05 0.01 17.72
CA VAL A 374 -6.50 1.11 16.83
C VAL A 374 -6.08 0.84 15.39
N TYR A 375 -4.85 0.38 15.18
CA TYR A 375 -4.27 0.23 13.83
C TYR A 375 -4.22 -1.20 13.34
N LEU A 376 -4.65 -2.17 14.15
CA LEU A 376 -4.67 -3.61 13.84
C LEU A 376 -3.29 -4.19 13.46
N MET A 377 -2.23 -3.43 13.67
CA MET A 377 -0.84 -3.80 13.40
C MET A 377 0.02 -3.46 14.61
N SER A 378 0.81 -4.42 15.05
CA SER A 378 1.77 -4.24 16.13
C SER A 378 3.11 -3.65 15.67
N ASP A 379 3.38 -3.71 14.39
CA ASP A 379 4.63 -3.28 13.79
C ASP A 379 4.39 -2.41 12.55
N LEU A 380 5.28 -1.46 12.29
CA LEU A 380 5.25 -0.66 11.08
C LEU A 380 5.87 -1.44 9.92
N PRO A 381 5.10 -1.94 8.95
CA PRO A 381 5.64 -2.68 7.82
C PRO A 381 6.38 -1.73 6.87
N SER A 382 7.47 -2.19 6.29
CA SER A 382 8.21 -1.46 5.24
C SER A 382 8.58 -2.41 4.12
N GLU A 383 8.26 -2.02 2.89
CA GLU A 383 8.60 -2.76 1.67
C GLU A 383 9.32 -1.83 0.69
N VAL A 384 10.62 -2.07 0.51
CA VAL A 384 11.43 -1.28 -0.43
C VAL A 384 11.22 -1.80 -1.84
N ARG A 385 10.60 -1.00 -2.71
CA ARG A 385 10.44 -1.30 -4.14
C ARG A 385 11.53 -0.59 -4.93
N LEU A 386 12.35 -1.35 -5.66
CA LEU A 386 13.43 -0.79 -6.49
C LEU A 386 12.94 0.25 -7.50
N GLY A 387 11.72 0.07 -8.03
CA GLY A 387 11.09 1.03 -8.94
C GLY A 387 10.93 2.42 -8.31
N ASP A 388 10.47 2.49 -7.05
CA ASP A 388 10.26 3.75 -6.34
C ASP A 388 11.60 4.42 -6.00
N VAL A 389 12.58 3.63 -5.56
CA VAL A 389 13.94 4.13 -5.28
C VAL A 389 14.56 4.73 -6.56
N LEU A 390 14.42 4.04 -7.69
CA LEU A 390 14.94 4.51 -8.97
C LEU A 390 14.21 5.78 -9.43
N GLN A 391 12.89 5.81 -9.33
CA GLN A 391 12.07 6.98 -9.68
C GLN A 391 12.46 8.21 -8.86
N VAL A 392 12.54 8.06 -7.53
CA VAL A 392 12.94 9.15 -6.62
C VAL A 392 14.34 9.66 -6.95
N THR A 393 15.28 8.74 -7.15
CA THR A 393 16.68 9.05 -7.48
C THR A 393 16.78 9.81 -8.82
N LEU A 394 16.08 9.36 -9.85
CA LEU A 394 16.07 10.02 -11.15
C LEU A 394 15.43 11.42 -11.09
N VAL A 395 14.31 11.57 -10.38
CA VAL A 395 13.66 12.87 -10.20
C VAL A 395 14.55 13.83 -9.44
N ALA A 396 15.20 13.39 -8.36
CA ALA A 396 16.11 14.22 -7.57
C ALA A 396 17.36 14.62 -8.39
N LEU A 397 17.93 13.71 -9.18
CA LEU A 397 19.02 14.03 -10.11
C LEU A 397 18.61 15.04 -11.17
N ALA A 398 17.41 14.89 -11.74
CA ALA A 398 16.90 15.84 -12.74
C ALA A 398 16.69 17.23 -12.11
N LEU A 399 16.10 17.31 -10.91
CA LEU A 399 15.91 18.59 -10.20
C LEU A 399 17.23 19.23 -9.83
N SER A 400 18.22 18.47 -9.34
CA SER A 400 19.54 19.00 -9.01
C SER A 400 20.29 19.50 -10.25
N ALA A 401 20.19 18.77 -11.37
CA ALA A 401 20.76 19.20 -12.65
C ALA A 401 20.13 20.51 -13.15
N LEU A 402 18.80 20.63 -13.10
CA LEU A 402 18.08 21.86 -13.45
C LEU A 402 18.48 23.03 -12.55
N ALA A 403 18.61 22.79 -11.24
CA ALA A 403 19.02 23.78 -10.26
C ALA A 403 20.42 24.35 -10.54
N THR A 404 21.33 23.59 -11.16
CA THR A 404 22.69 24.03 -11.46
C THR A 404 22.77 24.94 -12.68
N ILE A 405 21.78 24.96 -13.56
CA ILE A 405 21.82 25.72 -14.83
C ILE A 405 21.93 27.23 -14.57
N TYR A 406 21.08 27.76 -13.65
CA TYR A 406 21.05 29.19 -13.39
C TYR A 406 22.38 29.73 -12.80
N PRO A 407 22.96 29.14 -11.75
CA PRO A 407 24.27 29.59 -11.23
C PRO A 407 25.40 29.49 -12.25
N ALA A 408 25.44 28.38 -13.01
CA ALA A 408 26.44 28.17 -14.05
C ALA A 408 26.35 29.22 -15.19
N TRP A 409 25.11 29.53 -15.61
CA TRP A 409 24.86 30.57 -16.60
C TRP A 409 25.29 31.95 -16.07
N ARG A 410 24.99 32.27 -14.83
CA ARG A 410 25.42 33.51 -14.17
C ARG A 410 26.96 33.62 -14.11
N ALA A 411 27.64 32.54 -13.74
CA ALA A 411 29.09 32.46 -13.72
C ALA A 411 29.72 32.74 -15.09
N SER A 412 29.15 32.25 -16.19
CA SER A 412 29.63 32.43 -17.56
C SER A 412 29.58 33.89 -18.04
N ARG A 413 28.73 34.73 -17.43
CA ARG A 413 28.54 36.14 -17.78
C ARG A 413 29.38 37.11 -16.93
N THR A 414 30.22 36.64 -16.04
CA THR A 414 31.11 37.47 -15.24
C THR A 414 32.07 38.26 -16.15
N LEU A 415 32.08 39.61 -16.05
CA LEU A 415 32.95 40.48 -16.81
C LEU A 415 34.32 40.59 -16.12
N PRO A 416 35.44 40.25 -16.78
CA PRO A 416 36.79 40.28 -16.16
C PRO A 416 37.17 41.66 -15.59
N ALA A 417 36.78 42.73 -16.31
CA ALA A 417 37.12 44.11 -15.91
C ALA A 417 36.45 44.55 -14.61
N GLU A 418 35.21 44.09 -14.35
CA GLU A 418 34.49 44.42 -13.11
C GLU A 418 34.99 43.58 -11.93
N ALA A 419 35.31 42.30 -12.17
CA ALA A 419 35.74 41.39 -11.13
C ALA A 419 37.14 41.74 -10.57
N LEU A 420 38.04 42.29 -11.42
CA LEU A 420 39.37 42.68 -10.99
C LEU A 420 39.47 44.11 -10.44
N ARG A 421 38.41 44.93 -10.55
CA ARG A 421 38.38 46.31 -10.05
C ARG A 421 37.95 46.41 -8.61
N HIS A 422 37.39 45.40 -8.03
CA HIS A 422 36.85 45.34 -6.68
C HIS A 422 37.80 44.70 -5.63
N GLU A 423 39.06 44.46 -6.01
CA GLU A 423 40.18 44.31 -5.05
C GLU A 423 40.87 45.68 -4.84
#